data_02def78bcc2b28e645049ece1eb7a1a0
#
_entry.id   02def78bcc2b28e645049ece1eb7a1a0
#
_cell.length_a   1.000
_cell.length_b   1.000
_cell.length_c   1.000
_cell.angle_alpha   90.00
_cell.angle_beta   90.00
_cell.angle_gamma   90.00
#
_symmetry.space_group_name_H-M   'P 1'
#
loop_
_entity.id
_entity.type
_entity.pdbx_description
1 polymer ?
#
loop_
_entity_poly.entity_id
_entity_poly.type
_entity_poly.pdbx_seq_one_letter_code
_entity_poly.pdbx_strand_id
1 'polypeptide(L)'
;TTEQDEAIMAVASKGSPEAALAELLSRDKWYEDEQVSEVLRDPLLRLCAHYLLHEKRGGGTSTDSVAHFHLNNGAQVEQLNWQADMSARGLEQSAGVMLNYLYNLKTIDSNHESYRAGEAVIASTQVKNLLKN
;
A
#
# COMPACT_ATOMS: atom_id res chain seq x y z
N THR A 1 5.06 17.32 -9.39
CA THR A 1 3.82 17.23 -8.58
C THR A 1 2.71 16.62 -9.42
N THR A 2 2.13 15.53 -8.95
CA THR A 2 1.06 14.83 -9.66
C THR A 2 -0.31 15.48 -9.38
N GLU A 3 -1.31 15.09 -10.18
CA GLU A 3 -2.68 15.53 -9.96
C GLU A 3 -3.19 15.13 -8.57
N GLN A 4 -2.83 13.94 -8.10
CA GLN A 4 -3.16 13.47 -6.76
C GLN A 4 -2.51 14.34 -5.68
N ASP A 5 -1.25 14.69 -5.87
CA ASP A 5 -0.51 15.56 -4.95
C ASP A 5 -1.17 16.94 -4.87
N GLU A 6 -1.56 17.49 -6.00
CA GLU A 6 -2.24 18.79 -6.04
C GLU A 6 -3.58 18.74 -5.31
N ALA A 7 -4.32 17.65 -5.44
CA ALA A 7 -5.61 17.50 -4.76
C ALA A 7 -5.45 17.49 -3.24
N ILE A 8 -4.49 16.74 -2.70
CA ILE A 8 -4.26 16.72 -1.24
C ILE A 8 -3.73 18.05 -0.73
N MET A 9 -2.87 18.71 -1.50
CA MET A 9 -2.35 20.04 -1.15
C MET A 9 -3.47 21.07 -1.06
N ALA A 10 -4.42 21.04 -1.99
CA ALA A 10 -5.54 21.96 -1.99
C ALA A 10 -6.45 21.75 -0.79
N VAL A 11 -6.81 20.50 -0.46
CA VAL A 11 -7.68 20.18 0.68
C VAL A 11 -7.01 20.53 2.00
N ALA A 12 -5.71 20.28 2.13
CA ALA A 12 -4.94 20.56 3.35
C ALA A 12 -4.51 22.02 3.47
N SER A 13 -4.57 22.80 2.40
CA SER A 13 -4.03 24.15 2.31
C SER A 13 -2.54 24.20 2.67
N LYS A 14 -1.77 23.29 2.10
CA LYS A 14 -0.33 23.15 2.31
C LYS A 14 0.42 23.26 0.99
N GLY A 15 1.69 23.68 1.06
CA GLY A 15 2.51 23.94 -0.11
C GLY A 15 3.34 22.76 -0.59
N SER A 16 3.27 21.59 0.07
CA SER A 16 3.96 20.39 -0.37
C SER A 16 3.11 19.15 -0.15
N PRO A 17 3.29 18.09 -0.96
CA PRO A 17 2.56 16.85 -0.79
C PRO A 17 2.79 16.19 0.57
N GLU A 18 4.03 16.22 1.07
CA GLU A 18 4.39 15.61 2.34
C GLU A 18 3.69 16.33 3.51
N ALA A 19 3.71 17.66 3.52
CA ALA A 19 3.04 18.45 4.54
C ALA A 19 1.52 18.27 4.48
N ALA A 20 0.97 18.19 3.26
CA ALA A 20 -0.45 17.96 3.06
C ALA A 20 -0.88 16.61 3.60
N LEU A 21 -0.13 15.56 3.27
CA LEU A 21 -0.42 14.19 3.72
C LEU A 21 -0.38 14.10 5.24
N ALA A 22 0.67 14.66 5.85
CA ALA A 22 0.82 14.67 7.31
C ALA A 22 -0.32 15.41 7.99
N GLU A 23 -0.72 16.57 7.45
CA GLU A 23 -1.81 17.36 8.03
C GLU A 23 -3.14 16.62 7.95
N LEU A 24 -3.48 16.06 6.79
CA LEU A 24 -4.75 15.35 6.61
C LEU A 24 -4.84 14.11 7.49
N LEU A 25 -3.76 13.33 7.57
CA LEU A 25 -3.74 12.13 8.41
C LEU A 25 -3.73 12.44 9.91
N SER A 26 -3.33 13.66 10.30
CA SER A 26 -3.34 14.08 11.70
C SER A 26 -4.71 14.52 12.20
N ARG A 27 -5.65 14.79 11.30
CA ARG A 27 -7.01 15.20 11.68
C ARG A 27 -7.72 14.06 12.39
N ASP A 28 -8.42 14.40 13.48
CA ASP A 28 -9.21 13.42 14.22
C ASP A 28 -10.28 12.83 13.29
N LYS A 29 -10.36 11.52 13.22
CA LYS A 29 -11.35 10.79 12.40
C LYS A 29 -11.38 11.27 10.94
N TRP A 30 -10.22 11.48 10.34
CA TRP A 30 -10.09 11.92 8.94
C TRP A 30 -10.89 11.01 8.00
N TYR A 31 -11.02 9.73 8.33
CA TYR A 31 -11.72 8.72 7.53
C TYR A 31 -13.25 8.90 7.54
N GLU A 32 -13.78 9.73 8.42
CA GLU A 32 -15.21 10.08 8.44
C GLU A 32 -15.52 11.31 7.57
N ASP A 33 -14.51 12.05 7.15
CA ASP A 33 -14.66 13.19 6.24
C ASP A 33 -14.54 12.67 4.81
N GLU A 34 -15.64 12.70 4.06
CA GLU A 34 -15.68 12.17 2.69
C GLU A 34 -14.67 12.84 1.76
N GLN A 35 -14.49 14.15 1.86
CA GLN A 35 -13.55 14.88 1.02
C GLN A 35 -12.12 14.47 1.32
N VAL A 36 -11.75 14.39 2.59
CA VAL A 36 -10.41 13.98 3.03
C VAL A 36 -10.15 12.52 2.63
N SER A 37 -11.10 11.64 2.91
CA SER A 37 -10.98 10.22 2.57
C SER A 37 -10.82 10.02 1.06
N GLU A 38 -11.57 10.74 0.25
CA GLU A 38 -11.52 10.61 -1.20
C GLU A 38 -10.18 11.06 -1.76
N VAL A 39 -9.63 12.20 -1.31
CA VAL A 39 -8.35 12.67 -1.81
C VAL A 39 -7.17 11.87 -1.30
N LEU A 40 -7.29 11.19 -0.16
CA LEU A 40 -6.22 10.36 0.40
C LEU A 40 -6.17 8.96 -0.22
N ARG A 41 -7.25 8.49 -0.81
CA ARG A 41 -7.34 7.11 -1.30
C ARG A 41 -6.20 6.73 -2.23
N ASP A 42 -6.06 7.41 -3.36
CA ASP A 42 -5.07 7.04 -4.37
C ASP A 42 -3.62 7.24 -3.89
N PRO A 43 -3.28 8.37 -3.24
CA PRO A 43 -1.94 8.51 -2.68
C PRO A 43 -1.58 7.44 -1.64
N LEU A 44 -2.50 7.09 -0.74
CA LEU A 44 -2.22 6.07 0.27
C LEU A 44 -2.11 4.68 -0.33
N LEU A 45 -2.96 4.33 -1.31
CA LEU A 45 -2.84 3.05 -2.01
C LEU A 45 -1.52 2.96 -2.77
N ARG A 46 -1.08 4.04 -3.41
CA ARG A 46 0.21 4.09 -4.07
C ARG A 46 1.37 3.88 -3.10
N LEU A 47 1.33 4.55 -1.94
CA LEU A 47 2.36 4.39 -0.91
C LEU A 47 2.39 2.97 -0.37
N CYS A 48 1.22 2.35 -0.14
CA CYS A 48 1.15 0.97 0.29
C CYS A 48 1.74 0.03 -0.76
N ALA A 49 1.41 0.23 -2.03
CA ALA A 49 1.97 -0.57 -3.11
C ALA A 49 3.49 -0.42 -3.18
N HIS A 50 3.99 0.80 -3.06
CA HIS A 50 5.43 1.06 -3.05
C HIS A 50 6.11 0.35 -1.88
N TYR A 51 5.52 0.47 -0.69
CA TYR A 51 6.05 -0.19 0.51
C TYR A 51 6.14 -1.71 0.33
N LEU A 52 5.10 -2.32 -0.20
CA LEU A 52 5.05 -3.78 -0.37
C LEU A 52 5.97 -4.28 -1.47
N LEU A 53 6.06 -3.55 -2.58
CA LEU A 53 6.79 -4.03 -3.76
C LEU A 53 8.26 -3.62 -3.78
N HIS A 54 8.61 -2.54 -3.12
CA HIS A 54 9.97 -1.96 -3.22
C HIS A 54 10.71 -1.83 -1.90
N GLU A 55 10.02 -1.71 -0.76
CA GLU A 55 10.69 -1.66 0.53
C GLU A 55 11.10 -3.07 0.96
N LYS A 56 12.37 -3.24 1.29
CA LYS A 56 12.93 -4.55 1.65
C LYS A 56 13.68 -4.46 2.97
N ARG A 57 13.59 -5.53 3.77
CA ARG A 57 14.51 -5.69 4.90
C ARG A 57 15.86 -6.20 4.37
N GLY A 58 16.90 -6.17 5.17
CA GLY A 58 18.20 -6.75 4.80
C GLY A 58 18.02 -8.17 4.28
N GLY A 59 18.65 -8.51 3.16
CA GLY A 59 18.51 -9.81 2.52
C GLY A 59 17.43 -9.85 1.42
N GLY A 60 16.80 -8.72 1.12
CA GLY A 60 15.87 -8.61 -0.02
C GLY A 60 14.47 -9.12 0.22
N THR A 61 14.06 -9.32 1.48
CA THR A 61 12.70 -9.75 1.82
C THR A 61 11.85 -8.57 2.28
N SER A 62 10.51 -8.75 2.25
CA SER A 62 9.57 -7.72 2.69
C SER A 62 9.79 -7.32 4.15
N THR A 63 9.62 -6.03 4.46
CA THR A 63 9.69 -5.51 5.83
C THR A 63 8.46 -5.85 6.66
N ASP A 64 7.32 -6.08 6.02
CA ASP A 64 6.08 -6.48 6.70
C ASP A 64 6.09 -7.97 6.99
N SER A 65 5.90 -8.36 8.25
CA SER A 65 6.00 -9.77 8.66
C SER A 65 4.87 -10.64 8.10
N VAL A 66 3.67 -10.11 7.96
CA VAL A 66 2.52 -10.83 7.37
C VAL A 66 2.74 -11.01 5.88
N ALA A 67 3.15 -9.96 5.19
CA ALA A 67 3.49 -10.05 3.78
C ALA A 67 4.64 -11.02 3.55
N HIS A 68 5.67 -10.98 4.39
CA HIS A 68 6.79 -11.93 4.32
C HIS A 68 6.30 -13.37 4.40
N PHE A 69 5.40 -13.67 5.34
CA PHE A 69 4.84 -15.01 5.50
C PHE A 69 4.19 -15.50 4.19
N HIS A 70 3.28 -14.71 3.63
CA HIS A 70 2.55 -15.09 2.41
C HIS A 70 3.46 -15.17 1.19
N LEU A 71 4.33 -14.17 1.00
CA LEU A 71 5.23 -14.13 -0.16
C LEU A 71 6.26 -15.27 -0.10
N ASN A 72 6.76 -15.59 1.10
CA ASN A 72 7.67 -16.71 1.28
C ASN A 72 7.03 -18.06 0.97
N ASN A 73 5.70 -18.15 1.08
CA ASN A 73 4.94 -19.34 0.71
C ASN A 73 4.45 -19.32 -0.74
N GLY A 74 4.93 -18.39 -1.55
CA GLY A 74 4.66 -18.37 -3.00
C GLY A 74 3.42 -17.59 -3.41
N ALA A 75 2.79 -16.86 -2.50
CA ALA A 75 1.64 -16.02 -2.83
C ALA A 75 2.08 -14.80 -3.65
N GLN A 76 1.14 -14.26 -4.41
CA GLN A 76 1.31 -12.97 -5.06
C GLN A 76 0.36 -11.95 -4.44
N VAL A 77 0.72 -10.67 -4.50
CA VAL A 77 -0.15 -9.58 -4.04
C VAL A 77 -1.19 -9.32 -5.13
N GLU A 78 -2.45 -9.60 -4.82
CA GLU A 78 -3.53 -9.54 -5.81
C GLU A 78 -4.29 -8.24 -5.79
N GLN A 79 -4.57 -7.69 -4.61
CA GLN A 79 -5.39 -6.49 -4.47
C GLN A 79 -5.08 -5.77 -3.17
N LEU A 80 -5.12 -4.43 -3.21
CA LEU A 80 -5.15 -3.58 -2.03
C LEU A 80 -6.58 -3.08 -1.83
N ASN A 81 -7.08 -3.18 -0.61
CA ASN A 81 -8.47 -2.85 -0.29
C ASN A 81 -8.52 -1.60 0.58
N TRP A 82 -9.15 -0.55 0.03
CA TRP A 82 -9.30 0.73 0.72
C TRP A 82 -10.34 0.63 1.83
N GLN A 83 -10.00 1.13 3.02
CA GLN A 83 -10.88 1.15 4.19
C GLN A 83 -11.46 -0.22 4.57
N ALA A 84 -10.68 -1.27 4.38
CA ALA A 84 -11.14 -2.62 4.66
C ALA A 84 -11.00 -3.00 6.14
N ASP A 85 -10.13 -2.34 6.90
CA ASP A 85 -9.99 -2.53 8.34
C ASP A 85 -10.06 -1.17 9.04
N MET A 86 -11.25 -0.81 9.48
CA MET A 86 -11.52 0.48 10.14
C MET A 86 -11.43 0.38 11.66
N SER A 87 -10.88 -0.72 12.21
CA SER A 87 -10.56 -0.82 13.62
C SER A 87 -9.46 0.18 14.00
N ALA A 88 -9.36 0.53 15.29
CA ALA A 88 -8.31 1.43 15.76
C ALA A 88 -6.91 0.93 15.37
N ARG A 89 -6.68 -0.39 15.47
CA ARG A 89 -5.42 -1.01 15.10
C ARG A 89 -5.16 -0.94 13.58
N GLY A 90 -6.17 -1.24 12.77
CA GLY A 90 -6.04 -1.15 11.31
C GLY A 90 -5.75 0.25 10.84
N LEU A 91 -6.42 1.24 11.39
CA LEU A 91 -6.19 2.65 11.07
C LEU A 91 -4.78 3.11 11.48
N GLU A 92 -4.32 2.68 12.65
CA GLU A 92 -2.99 3.04 13.14
C GLU A 92 -1.87 2.38 12.32
N GLN A 93 -2.02 1.10 11.98
CA GLN A 93 -0.96 0.33 11.31
C GLN A 93 -0.90 0.51 9.81
N SER A 94 -2.04 0.71 9.16
CA SER A 94 -2.09 0.70 7.69
C SER A 94 -3.09 1.70 7.11
N ALA A 95 -3.55 2.67 7.88
CA ALA A 95 -4.59 3.61 7.45
C ALA A 95 -5.86 2.91 6.94
N GLY A 96 -6.11 1.69 7.41
CA GLY A 96 -7.28 0.91 7.03
C GLY A 96 -7.14 0.08 5.77
N VAL A 97 -5.97 0.09 5.13
CA VAL A 97 -5.73 -0.69 3.90
C VAL A 97 -5.44 -2.14 4.23
N MET A 98 -6.10 -3.05 3.53
CA MET A 98 -5.89 -4.49 3.65
C MET A 98 -5.46 -5.08 2.32
N LEU A 99 -4.81 -6.25 2.39
CA LEU A 99 -4.27 -6.94 1.23
C LEU A 99 -5.01 -8.24 0.96
N ASN A 100 -5.20 -8.54 -0.32
CA ASN A 100 -5.56 -9.88 -0.75
C ASN A 100 -4.34 -10.54 -1.39
N TYR A 101 -4.08 -11.78 -0.99
CA TYR A 101 -3.03 -12.62 -1.57
C TYR A 101 -3.67 -13.72 -2.42
N LEU A 102 -3.01 -14.06 -3.53
CA LEU A 102 -3.44 -15.16 -4.38
C LEU A 102 -2.36 -16.25 -4.38
N TYR A 103 -2.78 -17.49 -4.11
CA TYR A 103 -1.94 -18.66 -4.21
C TYR A 103 -2.31 -19.39 -5.51
N ASN A 104 -1.53 -19.15 -6.57
CA ASN A 104 -1.75 -19.78 -7.86
C ASN A 104 -0.89 -21.04 -7.94
N LEU A 105 -1.52 -22.21 -7.98
CA LEU A 105 -0.82 -23.49 -7.95
C LEU A 105 0.17 -23.67 -9.12
N LYS A 106 -0.06 -22.98 -10.24
CA LYS A 106 0.84 -23.04 -11.40
C LYS A 106 2.13 -22.25 -11.21
N THR A 107 2.12 -21.25 -10.34
CA THR A 107 3.26 -20.33 -10.15
C THR A 107 3.81 -20.31 -8.74
N ILE A 108 3.21 -21.06 -7.82
CA ILE A 108 3.56 -20.99 -6.40
C ILE A 108 5.05 -21.28 -6.14
N ASP A 109 5.61 -22.30 -6.80
CA ASP A 109 7.01 -22.66 -6.61
C ASP A 109 7.94 -21.61 -7.19
N SER A 110 7.65 -21.10 -8.39
CA SER A 110 8.49 -20.04 -8.99
C SER A 110 8.38 -18.74 -8.23
N ASN A 111 7.20 -18.40 -7.71
CA ASN A 111 7.03 -17.21 -6.87
C ASN A 111 7.83 -17.32 -5.57
N HIS A 112 7.82 -18.50 -4.94
CA HIS A 112 8.58 -18.76 -3.74
C HIS A 112 10.09 -18.59 -4.00
N GLU A 113 10.60 -19.16 -5.07
CA GLU A 113 12.01 -19.06 -5.44
C GLU A 113 12.43 -17.63 -5.74
N SER A 114 11.63 -16.90 -6.53
CA SER A 114 11.90 -15.50 -6.85
C SER A 114 11.94 -14.63 -5.60
N TYR A 115 11.00 -14.84 -4.70
CA TYR A 115 10.97 -14.07 -3.45
C TYR A 115 12.19 -14.37 -2.58
N ARG A 116 12.54 -15.65 -2.41
CA ARG A 116 13.71 -16.08 -1.63
C ARG A 116 15.02 -15.56 -2.21
N ALA A 117 15.09 -15.40 -3.53
CA ALA A 117 16.26 -14.86 -4.20
C ALA A 117 16.37 -13.33 -4.08
N GLY A 118 15.42 -12.67 -3.44
CA GLY A 118 15.40 -11.22 -3.30
C GLY A 118 14.98 -10.48 -4.56
N GLU A 119 14.34 -11.18 -5.49
CA GLU A 119 13.83 -10.59 -6.70
C GLU A 119 12.54 -9.78 -6.43
N ALA A 120 11.97 -9.20 -7.47
CA ALA A 120 10.75 -8.40 -7.33
C ALA A 120 9.59 -9.21 -6.74
N VAL A 121 8.80 -8.58 -5.89
CA VAL A 121 7.57 -9.15 -5.36
C VAL A 121 6.58 -9.35 -6.50
N ILE A 122 5.97 -10.53 -6.57
CA ILE A 122 4.99 -10.83 -7.60
C ILE A 122 3.66 -10.18 -7.21
N ALA A 123 3.11 -9.39 -8.12
CA ALA A 123 1.87 -8.65 -7.89
C ALA A 123 1.04 -8.60 -9.16
N SER A 124 -0.27 -8.44 -9.01
CA SER A 124 -1.18 -8.28 -10.14
C SER A 124 -0.90 -6.98 -10.88
N THR A 125 -1.36 -6.90 -12.13
CA THR A 125 -1.30 -5.65 -12.92
C THR A 125 -2.05 -4.53 -12.21
N GLN A 126 -3.17 -4.84 -11.58
CA GLN A 126 -3.95 -3.86 -10.81
C GLN A 126 -3.11 -3.22 -9.71
N VAL A 127 -2.38 -4.03 -8.94
CA VAL A 127 -1.52 -3.52 -7.87
C VAL A 127 -0.35 -2.72 -8.43
N LYS A 128 0.30 -3.22 -9.48
CA LYS A 128 1.41 -2.51 -10.13
C LYS A 128 1.00 -1.16 -10.69
N ASN A 129 -0.24 -1.07 -11.20
CA ASN A 129 -0.75 0.18 -11.75
C ASN A 129 -0.95 1.27 -10.68
N LEU A 130 -1.07 0.89 -9.41
CA LEU A 130 -1.14 1.88 -8.33
C LEU A 130 0.14 2.71 -8.19
N LEU A 131 1.28 2.19 -8.65
CA LEU A 131 2.56 2.91 -8.64
C LEU A 131 2.63 4.00 -9.69
N LYS A 132 1.76 3.93 -10.70
CA LYS A 132 1.69 4.92 -11.77
C LYS A 132 0.72 6.04 -11.40
N ASN A 133 1.05 7.24 -11.77
CA ASN A 133 0.19 8.37 -11.48
C ASN A 133 -0.34 9.00 -12.72
#